data_6a55c5b61cd12d2570bf9b4144fe8557
#
_entry.id   6a55c5b61cd12d2570bf9b4144fe8557
#
_cell.length_a   1.000
_cell.length_b   1.000
_cell.length_c   1.000
_cell.angle_alpha   90.00
_cell.angle_beta   90.00
_cell.angle_gamma   90.00
#
_symmetry.space_group_name_H-M   'P 1'
#
loop_
_entity.id
_entity.type
_entity.pdbx_description
1 polymer ?
#
loop_
_entity_poly.entity_id
_entity_poly.type
_entity_poly.pdbx_seq_one_letter_code
_entity_poly.pdbx_strand_id
1 'polypeptide(L)'
;MRHEHRVQLRWSDPDMLGHVNHARALALFEDARLAMTDGRPGGGLILARLEVDYLRQLYYRVNEPLTVTSWVTRLGTKSVTVRQELVQDDEVALRADVVLVVFDYETNTSRPLTDEERAHWSASLAD
;
A
#
# COMPACT_ATOMS: atom_id res chain seq x y z
N MET A 1 -12.76 -7.93 -1.01
CA MET A 1 -13.21 -6.60 -0.50
C MET A 1 -12.03 -5.64 -0.50
N ARG A 2 -12.24 -4.42 -0.95
CA ARG A 2 -11.20 -3.41 -0.95
C ARG A 2 -11.01 -2.83 0.44
N HIS A 3 -9.78 -2.63 0.82
CA HIS A 3 -9.41 -2.01 2.08
C HIS A 3 -9.25 -0.50 1.88
N GLU A 4 -9.92 0.29 2.72
CA GLU A 4 -9.79 1.74 2.69
C GLU A 4 -9.03 2.22 3.93
N HIS A 5 -8.02 3.03 3.70
CA HIS A 5 -7.22 3.61 4.77
C HIS A 5 -7.16 5.12 4.58
N ARG A 6 -7.56 5.86 5.60
CA ARG A 6 -7.53 7.32 5.56
C ARG A 6 -6.16 7.79 6.04
N VAL A 7 -5.56 8.67 5.29
CA VAL A 7 -4.27 9.26 5.62
C VAL A 7 -4.41 10.78 5.67
N GLN A 8 -3.72 11.40 6.62
CA GLN A 8 -3.68 12.84 6.73
C GLN A 8 -2.31 13.35 6.29
N LEU A 9 -2.29 14.22 5.29
CA LEU A 9 -1.06 14.88 4.90
C LEU A 9 -0.63 15.86 5.98
N ARG A 10 0.67 16.00 6.14
CA ARG A 10 1.27 16.97 7.05
C ARG A 10 1.73 18.18 6.24
N TRP A 11 1.79 19.34 6.90
CA TRP A 11 2.28 20.54 6.22
C TRP A 11 3.72 20.37 5.70
N SER A 12 4.48 19.43 6.26
CA SER A 12 5.85 19.13 5.85
C SER A 12 5.93 18.19 4.63
N ASP A 13 4.81 17.64 4.16
CA ASP A 13 4.80 16.70 3.04
C ASP A 13 4.97 17.39 1.67
N PRO A 14 4.43 18.62 1.44
CA PRO A 14 4.70 19.31 0.19
C PRO A 14 6.16 19.72 0.05
N ASP A 15 6.62 19.77 -1.18
CA ASP A 15 7.94 20.27 -1.51
C ASP A 15 7.88 21.77 -1.87
N MET A 16 8.99 22.32 -2.36
CA MET A 16 9.09 23.72 -2.72
C MET A 16 8.13 24.15 -3.83
N LEU A 17 7.60 23.18 -4.60
CA LEU A 17 6.67 23.45 -5.69
C LEU A 17 5.21 23.45 -5.23
N GLY A 18 4.97 23.21 -3.94
CA GLY A 18 3.62 23.20 -3.37
C GLY A 18 2.85 21.91 -3.58
N HIS A 19 3.51 20.87 -4.12
CA HIS A 19 2.92 19.55 -4.35
C HIS A 19 3.49 18.55 -3.37
N VAL A 20 2.73 17.51 -3.06
CA VAL A 20 3.23 16.43 -2.22
C VAL A 20 4.37 15.71 -2.96
N ASN A 21 5.51 15.63 -2.31
CA ASN A 21 6.69 14.96 -2.87
C ASN A 21 6.38 13.48 -3.14
N HIS A 22 6.85 12.96 -4.27
CA HIS A 22 6.59 11.57 -4.67
C HIS A 22 7.07 10.54 -3.64
N ALA A 23 8.18 10.80 -2.97
CA ALA A 23 8.68 9.87 -1.95
C ALA A 23 7.76 9.83 -0.73
N ARG A 24 7.12 10.95 -0.39
CA ARG A 24 6.14 11.00 0.69
C ARG A 24 4.88 10.22 0.32
N ALA A 25 4.44 10.32 -0.93
CA ALA A 25 3.30 9.55 -1.42
C ALA A 25 3.55 8.04 -1.28
N LEU A 26 4.76 7.58 -1.55
CA LEU A 26 5.13 6.17 -1.36
C LEU A 26 5.03 5.75 0.09
N ALA A 27 5.38 6.62 1.03
CA ALA A 27 5.23 6.33 2.46
C ALA A 27 3.75 6.17 2.85
N LEU A 28 2.85 6.93 2.25
CA LEU A 28 1.41 6.79 2.49
C LEU A 28 0.89 5.43 1.99
N PHE A 29 1.39 4.97 0.86
CA PHE A 29 1.05 3.63 0.38
C PHE A 29 1.55 2.54 1.33
N GLU A 30 2.75 2.70 1.88
CA GLU A 30 3.29 1.76 2.86
C GLU A 30 2.42 1.72 4.11
N ASP A 31 2.04 2.87 4.65
CA ASP A 31 1.15 2.94 5.81
C ASP A 31 -0.16 2.18 5.55
N ALA A 32 -0.72 2.33 4.35
CA ALA A 32 -1.95 1.64 3.98
C ALA A 32 -1.75 0.12 3.91
N ARG A 33 -0.60 -0.33 3.42
CA ARG A 33 -0.30 -1.76 3.40
C ARG A 33 -0.14 -2.33 4.80
N LEU A 34 0.51 -1.58 5.69
CA LEU A 34 0.64 -2.00 7.10
C LEU A 34 -0.73 -2.10 7.76
N ALA A 35 -1.65 -1.19 7.42
CA ALA A 35 -3.02 -1.27 7.92
C ALA A 35 -3.75 -2.53 7.43
N MET A 36 -3.45 -3.02 6.23
CA MET A 36 -4.03 -4.26 5.72
C MET A 36 -3.58 -5.49 6.52
N THR A 37 -2.42 -5.44 7.14
CA THR A 37 -1.94 -6.56 7.96
C THR A 37 -2.65 -6.65 9.31
N ASP A 38 -3.48 -5.66 9.63
CA ASP A 38 -4.23 -5.60 10.86
C ASP A 38 -3.33 -5.67 12.11
N GLY A 39 -2.13 -5.07 11.99
CA GLY A 39 -1.17 -5.02 13.07
C GLY A 39 -0.56 -6.37 13.44
N ARG A 40 -0.75 -7.41 12.63
CA ARG A 40 -0.18 -8.73 12.91
C ARG A 40 1.34 -8.69 12.75
N PRO A 41 2.11 -8.91 13.82
CA PRO A 41 3.55 -9.02 13.71
C PRO A 41 3.92 -10.32 12.99
N GLY A 42 5.05 -10.34 12.35
CA GLY A 42 5.57 -11.56 11.74
C GLY A 42 5.08 -11.81 10.33
N GLY A 43 4.29 -10.90 9.77
CA GLY A 43 4.05 -10.97 8.37
C GLY A 43 5.27 -10.51 7.58
N GLY A 44 6.46 -10.97 7.86
CA GLY A 44 7.72 -10.53 7.25
C GLY A 44 7.65 -10.31 5.75
N LEU A 45 6.85 -9.34 5.33
CA LEU A 45 6.65 -9.01 3.93
C LEU A 45 7.74 -8.05 3.48
N ILE A 46 8.41 -8.40 2.41
CA ILE A 46 9.44 -7.57 1.81
C ILE A 46 8.93 -7.06 0.48
N LEU A 47 9.12 -5.77 0.25
CA LEU A 47 8.81 -5.16 -1.04
C LEU A 47 9.77 -5.70 -2.09
N ALA A 48 9.24 -6.43 -3.09
CA ALA A 48 10.04 -6.99 -4.16
C ALA A 48 9.96 -6.16 -5.44
N ARG A 49 8.82 -5.53 -5.69
CA ARG A 49 8.62 -4.73 -6.90
C ARG A 49 7.58 -3.66 -6.62
N LEU A 50 7.78 -2.50 -7.21
CA LEU A 50 6.86 -1.36 -7.10
C LEU A 50 6.76 -0.68 -8.46
N GLU A 51 5.53 -0.54 -8.97
CA GLU A 51 5.24 0.29 -10.13
C GLU A 51 4.26 1.36 -9.70
N VAL A 52 4.54 2.61 -10.03
CA VAL A 52 3.69 3.73 -9.65
C VAL A 52 3.43 4.61 -10.86
N ASP A 53 2.16 4.93 -11.07
CA ASP A 53 1.75 5.94 -12.04
C ASP A 53 1.33 7.18 -11.27
N TYR A 54 1.95 8.31 -11.62
CA TYR A 54 1.64 9.61 -11.05
C TYR A 54 0.69 10.30 -12.03
N LEU A 55 -0.61 10.17 -11.78
CA LEU A 55 -1.64 10.62 -12.69
C LEU A 55 -2.03 12.08 -12.49
N ARG A 56 -1.96 12.55 -11.25
CA ARG A 56 -2.30 13.92 -10.85
C ARG A 56 -1.43 14.36 -9.70
N GLN A 57 -1.27 15.68 -9.53
CA GLN A 57 -0.59 16.25 -8.38
C GLN A 57 -1.46 16.07 -7.13
N LEU A 58 -0.81 15.83 -5.99
CA LEU A 58 -1.45 15.85 -4.69
C LEU A 58 -1.20 17.18 -4.00
N TYR A 59 -2.24 17.72 -3.38
CA TYR A 59 -2.16 18.99 -2.69
C TYR A 59 -2.38 18.81 -1.19
N TYR A 60 -1.60 19.54 -0.39
CA TYR A 60 -1.85 19.59 1.03
C TYR A 60 -3.03 20.52 1.32
N ARG A 61 -4.00 19.99 2.06
CA ARG A 61 -5.14 20.76 2.53
C ARG A 61 -5.40 20.41 3.98
N VAL A 62 -5.54 21.45 4.81
CA VAL A 62 -5.76 21.26 6.25
C VAL A 62 -7.10 20.56 6.48
N ASN A 63 -7.08 19.54 7.33
CA ASN A 63 -8.27 18.79 7.73
C ASN A 63 -9.02 18.11 6.57
N GLU A 64 -8.33 17.82 5.48
CA GLU A 64 -8.88 17.05 4.37
C GLU A 64 -8.06 15.76 4.21
N PRO A 65 -8.44 14.68 4.89
CA PRO A 65 -7.73 13.42 4.75
C PRO A 65 -7.93 12.83 3.36
N LEU A 66 -6.91 12.12 2.90
CA LEU A 66 -6.96 11.36 1.66
C LEU A 66 -7.33 9.92 1.97
N THR A 67 -7.77 9.20 0.95
CA THR A 67 -8.05 7.78 1.08
C THR A 67 -7.12 6.98 0.19
N VAL A 68 -6.49 5.97 0.76
CA VAL A 68 -5.79 4.94 -0.01
C VAL A 68 -6.68 3.71 -0.05
N THR A 69 -7.08 3.32 -1.23
CA THR A 69 -7.84 2.09 -1.46
C THR A 69 -6.88 1.01 -1.92
N SER A 70 -6.89 -0.12 -1.24
CA SER A 70 -5.97 -1.22 -1.50
C SER A 70 -6.72 -2.53 -1.66
N TRP A 71 -6.27 -3.37 -2.59
CA TRP A 71 -6.83 -4.71 -2.76
C TRP A 71 -5.79 -5.64 -3.35
N VAL A 72 -5.97 -6.92 -3.11
CA VAL A 72 -5.09 -7.96 -3.63
C VAL A 72 -5.52 -8.29 -5.05
N THR A 73 -4.60 -8.29 -5.98
CA THR A 73 -4.87 -8.68 -7.37
C THR A 73 -4.39 -10.09 -7.66
N ARG A 74 -3.43 -10.59 -6.89
CA ARG A 74 -2.91 -11.94 -7.09
C ARG A 74 -2.29 -12.48 -5.80
N LEU A 75 -2.58 -13.74 -5.51
CA LEU A 75 -1.88 -14.50 -4.47
C LEU A 75 -1.02 -15.55 -5.14
N GLY A 76 0.29 -15.42 -5.00
CA GLY A 76 1.24 -16.43 -5.44
C GLY A 76 1.51 -17.43 -4.31
N THR A 77 2.47 -18.31 -4.53
CA THR A 77 2.89 -19.25 -3.48
C THR A 77 3.61 -18.54 -2.35
N LYS A 78 4.50 -17.59 -2.69
CA LYS A 78 5.35 -16.86 -1.75
C LYS A 78 5.14 -15.36 -1.83
N SER A 79 4.16 -14.89 -2.58
CA SER A 79 3.98 -13.47 -2.85
C SER A 79 2.53 -13.04 -2.81
N VAL A 80 2.34 -11.77 -2.55
CA VAL A 80 1.05 -11.09 -2.59
C VAL A 80 1.22 -9.87 -3.47
N THR A 81 0.39 -9.73 -4.49
CA THR A 81 0.38 -8.53 -5.32
C THR A 81 -0.81 -7.66 -4.90
N VAL A 82 -0.50 -6.41 -4.56
CA VAL A 82 -1.49 -5.46 -4.06
C VAL A 82 -1.56 -4.27 -5.01
N ARG A 83 -2.76 -3.89 -5.39
CA ARG A 83 -2.98 -2.62 -6.09
C ARG A 83 -3.48 -1.59 -5.09
N GLN A 84 -2.95 -0.39 -5.20
CA GLN A 84 -3.31 0.72 -4.32
C GLN A 84 -3.60 1.95 -5.15
N GLU A 85 -4.62 2.70 -4.75
CA GLU A 85 -4.98 3.97 -5.37
C GLU A 85 -5.08 5.03 -4.29
N LEU A 86 -4.39 6.15 -4.51
CA LEU A 86 -4.48 7.32 -3.64
C LEU A 86 -5.41 8.33 -4.33
N VAL A 87 -6.49 8.66 -3.64
CA VAL A 87 -7.60 9.44 -4.20
C VAL A 87 -7.67 10.79 -3.53
N GLN A 88 -7.78 11.83 -4.34
CA GLN A 88 -8.07 13.20 -3.91
C GLN A 88 -9.10 13.81 -4.84
N ASP A 89 -10.10 14.50 -4.28
CA ASP A 89 -11.19 15.11 -5.06
C ASP A 89 -11.93 14.07 -5.93
N ASP A 90 -12.17 12.89 -5.38
CA ASP A 90 -12.83 11.76 -6.06
C ASP A 90 -12.12 11.28 -7.32
N GLU A 91 -10.83 11.63 -7.47
CA GLU A 91 -10.04 11.21 -8.61
C GLU A 91 -8.78 10.50 -8.14
N VAL A 92 -8.39 9.47 -8.88
CA VAL A 92 -7.15 8.74 -8.59
C VAL A 92 -5.97 9.63 -8.96
N ALA A 93 -5.19 10.01 -7.95
CA ALA A 93 -3.99 10.82 -8.17
C ALA A 93 -2.77 9.93 -8.44
N LEU A 94 -2.63 8.83 -7.70
CA LEU A 94 -1.55 7.86 -7.89
C LEU A 94 -2.12 6.47 -7.87
N ARG A 95 -1.55 5.60 -8.70
CA ARG A 95 -1.87 4.17 -8.70
C ARG A 95 -0.57 3.39 -8.58
N ALA A 96 -0.55 2.41 -7.70
CA ALA A 96 0.62 1.56 -7.48
C ALA A 96 0.26 0.09 -7.60
N ASP A 97 1.17 -0.68 -8.18
CA ASP A 97 1.15 -2.13 -8.13
C ASP A 97 2.38 -2.58 -7.37
N VAL A 98 2.16 -3.36 -6.31
CA VAL A 98 3.19 -3.71 -5.35
C VAL A 98 3.25 -5.22 -5.22
N VAL A 99 4.43 -5.78 -5.40
CA VAL A 99 4.67 -7.21 -5.15
C VAL A 99 5.40 -7.34 -3.82
N LEU A 100 4.76 -8.03 -2.89
CA LEU A 100 5.30 -8.31 -1.56
C LEU A 100 5.65 -9.78 -1.49
N VAL A 101 6.83 -10.09 -0.96
CA VAL A 101 7.30 -11.47 -0.81
C VAL A 101 7.32 -11.81 0.67
N VAL A 102 6.76 -12.98 1.01
CA VAL A 102 6.78 -13.48 2.38
C VAL A 102 8.16 -14.02 2.67
N PHE A 103 8.74 -13.59 3.78
CA PHE A 103 10.14 -13.81 4.07
C PHE A 103 10.31 -14.40 5.47
N ASP A 104 11.25 -15.34 5.57
CA ASP A 104 11.69 -15.90 6.85
C ASP A 104 13.02 -15.27 7.22
N TYR A 105 13.00 -14.44 8.24
CA TYR A 105 14.20 -13.71 8.67
C TYR A 105 15.23 -14.60 9.39
N GLU A 106 14.81 -15.75 9.90
CA GLU A 106 15.74 -16.68 10.53
C GLU A 106 16.63 -17.35 9.49
N THR A 107 16.03 -17.81 8.38
CA THR A 107 16.77 -18.46 7.31
C THR A 107 17.24 -17.48 6.23
N ASN A 108 16.76 -16.23 6.29
CA ASN A 108 17.05 -15.20 5.31
C ASN A 108 16.63 -15.61 3.89
N THR A 109 15.47 -16.26 3.78
CA THR A 109 14.93 -16.73 2.50
C THR A 109 13.43 -16.46 2.43
N SER A 110 12.89 -16.45 1.20
CA SER A 110 11.45 -16.42 1.03
C SER A 110 10.83 -17.74 1.47
N ARG A 111 9.57 -17.69 1.88
CA ARG A 111 8.82 -18.87 2.27
C ARG A 111 7.41 -18.82 1.73
N PRO A 112 6.71 -19.98 1.62
CA PRO A 112 5.31 -19.98 1.21
C PRO A 112 4.43 -19.29 2.25
N LEU A 113 3.32 -18.72 1.80
CA LEU A 113 2.28 -18.24 2.71
C LEU A 113 1.71 -19.41 3.50
N THR A 114 1.45 -19.19 4.77
CA THR A 114 0.68 -20.15 5.57
C THR A 114 -0.79 -20.11 5.15
N ASP A 115 -1.56 -21.10 5.54
CA ASP A 115 -3.00 -21.13 5.25
C ASP A 115 -3.70 -19.94 5.91
N GLU A 116 -3.30 -19.57 7.11
CA GLU A 116 -3.84 -18.42 7.81
C GLU A 116 -3.53 -17.10 7.07
N GLU A 117 -2.29 -16.93 6.62
CA GLU A 117 -1.90 -15.77 5.84
C GLU A 117 -2.67 -15.68 4.54
N ARG A 118 -2.81 -16.81 3.85
CA ARG A 118 -3.56 -16.88 2.59
C ARG A 118 -5.02 -16.52 2.80
N ALA A 119 -5.64 -17.00 3.87
CA ALA A 119 -7.02 -16.66 4.20
C ALA A 119 -7.16 -15.16 4.48
N HIS A 120 -6.21 -14.58 5.21
CA HIS A 120 -6.23 -13.15 5.52
C HIS A 120 -6.18 -12.29 4.25
N TRP A 121 -5.23 -12.57 3.37
CA TRP A 121 -5.06 -11.78 2.15
C TRP A 121 -6.19 -12.04 1.14
N SER A 122 -6.76 -13.23 1.14
CA SER A 122 -7.88 -13.57 0.26
C SER A 122 -9.11 -12.70 0.53
N ALA A 123 -9.28 -12.22 1.75
CA ALA A 123 -10.40 -11.33 2.09
C ALA A 123 -10.35 -10.01 1.32
N SER A 124 -9.17 -9.60 0.86
CA SER A 124 -8.98 -8.37 0.06
C SER A 124 -8.76 -8.68 -1.43
N LEU A 125 -8.92 -9.94 -1.84
CA LEU A 125 -8.75 -10.31 -3.23
C LEU A 125 -9.86 -9.67 -4.08
N ALA A 126 -9.48 -9.08 -5.21
CA ALA A 126 -10.43 -8.46 -6.12
C ALA A 126 -11.30 -9.54 -6.78
N ASP A 127 -12.57 -9.24 -6.89
CA ASP A 127 -13.54 -10.12 -7.53
C ASP A 127 -13.34 -10.17 -9.07
#